data_f576e7ccbd2bc5f0eed9dac1a3ebfc40
#
_entry.id   f576e7ccbd2bc5f0eed9dac1a3ebfc40
#
_cell.length_a   1.000
_cell.length_b   1.000
_cell.length_c   1.000
_cell.angle_alpha   90.00
_cell.angle_beta   90.00
_cell.angle_gamma   90.00
#
_symmetry.space_group_name_H-M   'P 1'
#
loop_
_entity.id
_entity.type
_entity.pdbx_description
1 polymer ?
#
loop_
_entity_poly.entity_id
_entity_poly.type
_entity_poly.pdbx_seq_one_letter_code
_entity_poly.pdbx_strand_id
1 'polypeptide(L)'
;MIRPANIYDIESILDITKSCALHMIDNGIFQWNEHYPDKTSFINDIENEELFLYCVSEKVVACISLCNKMDEVYKPVHWKTINENNLYIHRLAVHPDFQKKGIGKSLMYFAENYAMLNKYVSVRLDTFSKNKRNLKFYESRGYHRLDGIYFPKQSEFPF
;
A
#
# COMPACT_ATOMS: atom_id res chain seq x y z
N MET A 1 13.35 -8.31 8.34
CA MET A 1 14.12 -7.05 8.20
C MET A 1 13.46 -6.19 7.13
N ILE A 2 13.35 -4.86 7.36
CA ILE A 2 12.84 -3.90 6.36
C ILE A 2 14.03 -3.16 5.75
N ARG A 3 14.03 -2.98 4.43
CA ARG A 3 15.05 -2.23 3.69
C ARG A 3 14.46 -1.51 2.49
N PRO A 4 15.10 -0.46 1.96
CA PRO A 4 14.74 0.12 0.67
C PRO A 4 14.81 -0.94 -0.44
N ALA A 5 13.94 -0.78 -1.45
CA ALA A 5 14.00 -1.59 -2.67
C ALA A 5 15.06 -1.05 -3.63
N ASN A 6 15.53 -1.90 -4.51
CA ASN A 6 16.39 -1.54 -5.64
C ASN A 6 15.88 -2.21 -6.93
N ILE A 7 16.45 -1.83 -8.06
CA ILE A 7 15.96 -2.27 -9.37
C ILE A 7 16.01 -3.82 -9.57
N TYR A 8 16.91 -4.51 -8.88
CA TYR A 8 17.04 -5.97 -8.96
C TYR A 8 15.93 -6.72 -8.20
N ASP A 9 15.15 -6.00 -7.37
CA ASP A 9 14.03 -6.57 -6.61
C ASP A 9 12.73 -6.64 -7.42
N ILE A 10 12.66 -6.04 -8.60
CA ILE A 10 11.43 -5.86 -9.39
C ILE A 10 10.70 -7.18 -9.62
N GLU A 11 11.40 -8.23 -10.04
CA GLU A 11 10.75 -9.50 -10.34
C GLU A 11 10.13 -10.15 -9.08
N SER A 12 10.80 -10.04 -7.94
CA SER A 12 10.25 -10.50 -6.65
C SER A 12 9.02 -9.70 -6.22
N ILE A 13 9.02 -8.39 -6.45
CA ILE A 13 7.89 -7.51 -6.13
C ILE A 13 6.68 -7.83 -7.01
N LEU A 14 6.89 -8.05 -8.30
CA LEU A 14 5.83 -8.43 -9.25
C LEU A 14 5.24 -9.80 -8.90
N ASP A 15 6.06 -10.77 -8.49
CA ASP A 15 5.59 -12.08 -8.04
C ASP A 15 4.68 -11.95 -6.80
N ILE A 16 5.08 -11.15 -5.80
CA ILE A 16 4.28 -10.88 -4.61
C ILE A 16 2.94 -10.25 -4.99
N THR A 17 2.94 -9.21 -5.80
CA THR A 17 1.71 -8.47 -6.13
C THR A 17 0.77 -9.27 -7.01
N LYS A 18 1.30 -10.06 -7.95
CA LYS A 18 0.53 -11.01 -8.74
C LYS A 18 -0.11 -12.08 -7.86
N SER A 19 0.64 -12.66 -6.94
CA SER A 19 0.13 -13.65 -5.98
C SER A 19 -0.96 -13.04 -5.08
N CYS A 20 -0.80 -11.79 -4.66
CA CYS A 20 -1.83 -11.07 -3.89
C CYS A 20 -3.09 -10.83 -4.73
N ALA A 21 -2.96 -10.39 -5.98
CA ALA A 21 -4.10 -10.16 -6.88
C ALA A 21 -4.90 -11.45 -7.10
N LEU A 22 -4.25 -12.54 -7.43
CA LEU A 22 -4.89 -13.85 -7.59
C LEU A 22 -5.60 -14.29 -6.32
N HIS A 23 -4.93 -14.19 -5.16
CA HIS A 23 -5.53 -14.55 -3.88
C HIS A 23 -6.76 -13.69 -3.53
N MET A 24 -6.75 -12.40 -3.86
CA MET A 24 -7.91 -11.53 -3.68
C MET A 24 -9.05 -11.92 -4.63
N ILE A 25 -8.77 -12.15 -5.91
CA ILE A 25 -9.77 -12.58 -6.91
C ILE A 25 -10.43 -13.90 -6.50
N ASP A 26 -9.67 -14.89 -6.03
CA ASP A 26 -10.17 -16.16 -5.54
C ASP A 26 -11.13 -16.00 -4.32
N ASN A 27 -10.99 -14.90 -3.58
CA ASN A 27 -11.87 -14.53 -2.47
C ASN A 27 -12.96 -13.50 -2.87
N GLY A 28 -13.15 -13.25 -4.17
CA GLY A 28 -14.18 -12.33 -4.67
C GLY A 28 -13.84 -10.84 -4.45
N ILE A 29 -12.58 -10.50 -4.22
CA ILE A 29 -12.10 -9.12 -3.99
C ILE A 29 -11.34 -8.66 -5.22
N PHE A 30 -11.94 -7.77 -6.01
CA PHE A 30 -11.40 -7.27 -7.28
C PHE A 30 -10.71 -5.91 -7.08
N GLN A 31 -9.79 -5.83 -6.13
CA GLN A 31 -9.02 -4.62 -5.81
C GLN A 31 -7.85 -4.43 -6.78
N TRP A 32 -7.08 -5.48 -7.04
CA TRP A 32 -5.97 -5.52 -7.98
C TRP A 32 -6.27 -6.49 -9.11
N ASN A 33 -5.65 -6.26 -10.28
CA ASN A 33 -5.82 -7.06 -11.48
C ASN A 33 -4.48 -7.23 -12.22
N GLU A 34 -4.48 -7.81 -13.41
CA GLU A 34 -3.29 -8.04 -14.21
C GLU A 34 -2.60 -6.75 -14.72
N HIS A 35 -3.30 -5.60 -14.65
CA HIS A 35 -2.81 -4.31 -15.11
C HIS A 35 -2.33 -3.40 -13.98
N TYR A 36 -2.69 -3.70 -12.73
CA TYR A 36 -2.33 -2.87 -11.59
C TYR A 36 -2.16 -3.72 -10.30
N PRO A 37 -1.10 -3.49 -9.52
CA PRO A 37 0.03 -2.59 -9.78
C PRO A 37 0.95 -3.12 -10.87
N ASP A 38 1.49 -2.23 -11.70
CA ASP A 38 2.34 -2.57 -12.83
C ASP A 38 3.84 -2.36 -12.55
N LYS A 39 4.69 -2.86 -13.44
CA LYS A 39 6.14 -2.75 -13.35
C LYS A 39 6.61 -1.30 -13.33
N THR A 40 6.00 -0.44 -14.13
CA THR A 40 6.36 0.99 -14.25
C THR A 40 6.13 1.73 -12.93
N SER A 41 5.02 1.46 -12.26
CA SER A 41 4.73 2.02 -10.94
C SER A 41 5.82 1.69 -9.92
N PHE A 42 6.30 0.46 -9.89
CA PHE A 42 7.36 0.04 -8.96
C PHE A 42 8.72 0.61 -9.33
N ILE A 43 9.04 0.74 -10.62
CA ILE A 43 10.27 1.40 -11.06
C ILE A 43 10.28 2.86 -10.59
N ASN A 44 9.18 3.58 -10.81
CA ASN A 44 9.04 4.96 -10.36
C ASN A 44 9.17 5.09 -8.83
N ASP A 45 8.56 4.17 -8.06
CA ASP A 45 8.69 4.18 -6.60
C ASP A 45 10.13 3.94 -6.15
N ILE A 46 10.88 3.08 -6.86
CA ILE A 46 12.29 2.82 -6.56
C ILE A 46 13.15 4.05 -6.89
N GLU A 47 12.95 4.65 -8.06
CA GLU A 47 13.69 5.86 -8.49
C GLU A 47 13.45 7.06 -7.56
N ASN A 48 12.26 7.14 -6.94
CA ASN A 48 11.94 8.16 -5.95
C ASN A 48 12.32 7.77 -4.50
N GLU A 49 12.95 6.60 -4.28
CA GLU A 49 13.30 6.08 -2.95
C GLU A 49 12.07 5.88 -2.03
N GLU A 50 10.91 5.61 -2.61
CA GLU A 50 9.62 5.50 -1.93
C GLU A 50 9.24 4.06 -1.59
N LEU A 51 9.92 3.03 -2.14
CA LEU A 51 9.56 1.62 -1.99
C LEU A 51 10.43 0.91 -0.96
N PHE A 52 9.78 0.25 -0.01
CA PHE A 52 10.43 -0.54 1.04
C PHE A 52 9.96 -1.99 1.00
N LEU A 53 10.86 -2.91 1.32
CA LEU A 53 10.65 -4.34 1.29
C LEU A 53 10.79 -4.94 2.68
N TYR A 54 9.96 -5.96 2.96
CA TYR A 54 10.14 -6.82 4.12
C TYR A 54 10.76 -8.16 3.68
N CYS A 55 11.90 -8.50 4.28
CA CYS A 55 12.64 -9.71 3.97
C CYS A 55 12.64 -10.70 5.14
N VAL A 56 12.45 -11.99 4.84
CA VAL A 56 12.62 -13.12 5.74
C VAL A 56 13.71 -14.00 5.18
N SER A 57 14.80 -14.21 5.91
CA SER A 57 15.95 -15.01 5.45
C SER A 57 16.37 -14.63 4.02
N GLU A 58 16.57 -13.32 3.78
CA GLU A 58 16.93 -12.72 2.49
C GLU A 58 15.85 -12.75 1.40
N LYS A 59 14.81 -13.57 1.54
CA LYS A 59 13.69 -13.61 0.60
C LYS A 59 12.78 -12.38 0.81
N VAL A 60 12.50 -11.65 -0.27
CA VAL A 60 11.49 -10.57 -0.28
C VAL A 60 10.10 -11.21 -0.19
N VAL A 61 9.31 -10.82 0.82
CA VAL A 61 7.99 -11.40 1.09
C VAL A 61 6.86 -10.37 1.20
N ALA A 62 7.21 -9.09 1.26
CA ALA A 62 6.23 -8.02 1.28
C ALA A 62 6.85 -6.69 0.83
N CYS A 63 6.02 -5.75 0.42
CA CYS A 63 6.41 -4.40 0.05
C CYS A 63 5.41 -3.35 0.55
N ILE A 64 5.86 -2.10 0.62
CA ILE A 64 5.07 -0.91 0.90
C ILE A 64 5.70 0.30 0.21
N SER A 65 4.88 1.15 -0.41
CA SER A 65 5.34 2.42 -0.97
C SER A 65 4.91 3.58 -0.06
N LEU A 66 5.84 4.50 0.20
CA LEU A 66 5.67 5.67 1.05
C LEU A 66 5.95 6.93 0.22
N CYS A 67 4.90 7.65 -0.16
CA CYS A 67 4.97 8.81 -1.04
C CYS A 67 4.56 10.09 -0.30
N ASN A 68 5.16 11.22 -0.62
CA ASN A 68 4.77 12.53 -0.08
C ASN A 68 3.93 13.37 -1.05
N LYS A 69 3.64 12.84 -2.23
CA LYS A 69 2.82 13.50 -3.24
C LYS A 69 1.39 13.01 -3.17
N MET A 70 0.45 13.94 -3.09
CA MET A 70 -0.99 13.61 -3.11
C MET A 70 -1.42 13.22 -4.52
N ASP A 71 -2.08 12.06 -4.66
CA ASP A 71 -2.71 11.65 -5.90
C ASP A 71 -3.88 12.59 -6.25
N GLU A 72 -4.11 12.86 -7.54
CA GLU A 72 -5.19 13.72 -8.02
C GLU A 72 -6.57 13.28 -7.52
N VAL A 73 -6.81 11.97 -7.43
CA VAL A 73 -8.08 11.42 -6.93
C VAL A 73 -8.35 11.72 -5.46
N TYR A 74 -7.34 12.13 -4.69
CA TYR A 74 -7.47 12.49 -3.29
C TYR A 74 -7.86 13.96 -3.06
N LYS A 75 -7.77 14.82 -4.08
CA LYS A 75 -8.04 16.26 -3.94
C LYS A 75 -9.47 16.57 -3.48
N PRO A 76 -10.53 15.89 -3.95
CA PRO A 76 -11.90 16.15 -3.50
C PRO A 76 -12.22 15.62 -2.10
N VAL A 77 -11.37 14.80 -1.50
CA VAL A 77 -11.63 14.16 -0.21
C VAL A 77 -11.59 15.19 0.93
N HIS A 78 -12.56 15.12 1.82
CA HIS A 78 -12.62 15.96 3.04
C HIS A 78 -11.69 15.40 4.12
N TRP A 79 -10.41 15.68 3.98
CA TRP A 79 -9.38 15.25 4.93
C TRP A 79 -9.55 15.94 6.29
N LYS A 80 -9.24 15.20 7.38
CA LYS A 80 -9.27 15.75 8.76
C LYS A 80 -8.07 16.62 9.12
N THR A 81 -7.04 16.60 8.29
CA THR A 81 -5.79 17.36 8.46
C THR A 81 -5.55 18.23 7.24
N ILE A 82 -4.71 19.24 7.36
CA ILE A 82 -4.33 20.12 6.24
C ILE A 82 -3.68 19.30 5.10
N ASN A 83 -3.80 19.81 3.86
CA ASN A 83 -3.26 19.14 2.67
C ASN A 83 -1.77 19.44 2.42
N GLU A 84 -1.01 19.65 3.46
CA GLU A 84 0.42 19.92 3.42
C GLU A 84 1.20 18.89 4.23
N ASN A 85 2.33 18.43 3.70
CA ASN A 85 3.27 17.56 4.38
C ASN A 85 2.62 16.28 4.96
N ASN A 86 1.90 15.54 4.13
CA ASN A 86 1.31 14.27 4.51
C ASN A 86 2.06 13.10 3.86
N LEU A 87 2.09 11.95 4.54
CA LEU A 87 2.62 10.70 3.99
C LEU A 87 1.46 9.88 3.43
N TYR A 88 1.60 9.41 2.21
CA TYR A 88 0.65 8.54 1.52
C TYR A 88 1.22 7.14 1.42
N ILE A 89 0.46 6.14 1.86
CA ILE A 89 0.80 4.73 1.75
C ILE A 89 0.13 4.16 0.51
N HIS A 90 0.92 3.56 -0.35
CA HIS A 90 0.46 2.84 -1.54
C HIS A 90 1.03 1.43 -1.57
N ARG A 91 0.38 0.54 -2.32
CA ARG A 91 0.88 -0.78 -2.70
C ARG A 91 1.42 -1.63 -1.53
N LEU A 92 0.74 -1.57 -0.37
CA LEU A 92 1.03 -2.50 0.72
C LEU A 92 0.63 -3.90 0.31
N ALA A 93 1.60 -4.78 0.15
CA ALA A 93 1.40 -6.18 -0.24
C ALA A 93 2.21 -7.12 0.65
N VAL A 94 1.58 -8.21 1.07
CA VAL A 94 2.24 -9.32 1.77
C VAL A 94 1.91 -10.60 1.00
N HIS A 95 2.94 -11.33 0.53
CA HIS A 95 2.76 -12.60 -0.17
C HIS A 95 1.81 -13.51 0.61
N PRO A 96 0.82 -14.18 -0.04
CA PRO A 96 -0.21 -14.98 0.64
C PRO A 96 0.34 -15.98 1.66
N ASP A 97 1.42 -16.68 1.36
CA ASP A 97 2.07 -17.65 2.26
C ASP A 97 2.68 -17.03 3.52
N PHE A 98 2.87 -15.72 3.52
CA PHE A 98 3.44 -14.96 4.64
C PHE A 98 2.42 -14.08 5.35
N GLN A 99 1.16 -14.10 4.92
CA GLN A 99 0.08 -13.39 5.61
C GLN A 99 -0.23 -14.01 6.99
N LYS A 100 -0.97 -13.26 7.82
CA LYS A 100 -1.32 -13.65 9.21
C LYS A 100 -0.14 -13.86 10.16
N LYS A 101 1.09 -13.52 9.74
CA LYS A 101 2.34 -13.61 10.54
C LYS A 101 2.78 -12.25 11.10
N GLY A 102 1.93 -11.22 11.07
CA GLY A 102 2.23 -9.89 11.59
C GLY A 102 3.02 -8.97 10.67
N ILE A 103 3.42 -9.42 9.46
CA ILE A 103 4.27 -8.65 8.53
C ILE A 103 3.59 -7.34 8.11
N GLY A 104 2.30 -7.37 7.77
CA GLY A 104 1.55 -6.15 7.43
C GLY A 104 1.51 -5.15 8.60
N LYS A 105 1.37 -5.63 9.84
CA LYS A 105 1.47 -4.78 11.04
C LYS A 105 2.85 -4.14 11.18
N SER A 106 3.91 -4.91 10.92
CA SER A 106 5.29 -4.42 10.99
C SER A 106 5.57 -3.35 9.94
N LEU A 107 5.06 -3.51 8.71
CA LEU A 107 5.19 -2.51 7.65
C LEU A 107 4.41 -1.23 7.97
N MET A 108 3.19 -1.35 8.51
CA MET A 108 2.42 -0.17 8.94
C MET A 108 3.10 0.56 10.10
N TYR A 109 3.63 -0.18 11.09
CA TYR A 109 4.39 0.41 12.17
C TYR A 109 5.64 1.15 11.67
N PHE A 110 6.34 0.57 10.69
CA PHE A 110 7.46 1.21 10.01
C PHE A 110 7.03 2.52 9.34
N ALA A 111 5.93 2.51 8.58
CA ALA A 111 5.41 3.70 7.89
C ALA A 111 4.98 4.80 8.86
N GLU A 112 4.32 4.44 9.95
CA GLU A 112 3.87 5.39 10.98
C GLU A 112 5.06 6.03 11.71
N ASN A 113 6.09 5.23 12.05
CA ASN A 113 7.35 5.75 12.61
C ASN A 113 8.11 6.62 11.60
N TYR A 114 8.17 6.22 10.34
CA TYR A 114 8.76 7.02 9.28
C TYR A 114 8.08 8.39 9.18
N ALA A 115 6.75 8.41 9.23
CA ALA A 115 5.98 9.65 9.22
C ALA A 115 6.31 10.55 10.42
N MET A 116 6.36 9.97 11.62
CA MET A 116 6.67 10.71 12.85
C MET A 116 8.08 11.28 12.84
N LEU A 117 9.08 10.49 12.45
CA LEU A 117 10.50 10.91 12.40
C LEU A 117 10.73 12.02 11.35
N ASN A 118 10.01 11.98 10.24
CA ASN A 118 10.09 12.98 9.18
C ASN A 118 9.07 14.12 9.35
N LYS A 119 8.37 14.20 10.49
CA LYS A 119 7.44 15.28 10.85
C LYS A 119 6.27 15.46 9.87
N TYR A 120 5.79 14.38 9.28
CA TYR A 120 4.57 14.42 8.50
C TYR A 120 3.35 14.69 9.40
N VAL A 121 2.42 15.48 8.90
CA VAL A 121 1.20 15.89 9.62
C VAL A 121 0.24 14.72 9.82
N SER A 122 0.11 13.87 8.82
CA SER A 122 -0.71 12.67 8.90
C SER A 122 -0.23 11.57 7.95
N VAL A 123 -0.73 10.37 8.16
CA VAL A 123 -0.59 9.23 7.24
C VAL A 123 -1.93 8.98 6.58
N ARG A 124 -1.95 8.89 5.27
CA ARG A 124 -3.14 8.74 4.44
C ARG A 124 -2.99 7.53 3.52
N LEU A 125 -4.09 6.88 3.24
CA LEU A 125 -4.14 5.74 2.33
C LEU A 125 -5.54 5.56 1.77
N ASP A 126 -5.67 4.75 0.74
CA ASP A 126 -6.92 4.21 0.26
C ASP A 126 -6.94 2.68 0.39
N THR A 127 -8.12 2.11 0.41
CA THR A 127 -8.32 0.68 0.32
C THR A 127 -9.69 0.37 -0.28
N PHE A 128 -9.78 -0.75 -0.99
CA PHE A 128 -11.01 -1.13 -1.68
C PHE A 128 -12.18 -1.31 -0.73
N SER A 129 -13.30 -0.64 -0.97
CA SER A 129 -14.48 -0.65 -0.11
C SER A 129 -15.09 -2.03 0.12
N LYS A 130 -14.89 -2.96 -0.80
CA LYS A 130 -15.35 -4.37 -0.67
C LYS A 130 -14.35 -5.26 0.07
N ASN A 131 -13.13 -4.78 0.36
CA ASN A 131 -12.15 -5.54 1.14
C ASN A 131 -12.36 -5.30 2.64
N LYS A 132 -13.36 -5.98 3.20
CA LYS A 132 -13.75 -5.85 4.63
C LYS A 132 -12.59 -6.16 5.59
N ARG A 133 -11.68 -7.07 5.21
CA ARG A 133 -10.50 -7.42 6.01
C ARG A 133 -9.55 -6.24 6.14
N ASN A 134 -9.26 -5.55 5.04
CA ASN A 134 -8.39 -4.39 5.04
C ASN A 134 -9.03 -3.21 5.77
N LEU A 135 -10.33 -2.95 5.56
CA LEU A 135 -11.05 -1.93 6.32
C LEU A 135 -10.90 -2.14 7.83
N LYS A 136 -11.20 -3.34 8.32
CA LYS A 136 -11.03 -3.69 9.74
C LYS A 136 -9.57 -3.56 10.21
N PHE A 137 -8.62 -3.93 9.36
CA PHE A 137 -7.19 -3.83 9.68
C PHE A 137 -6.77 -2.38 9.92
N TYR A 138 -7.12 -1.45 9.02
CA TYR A 138 -6.78 -0.03 9.17
C TYR A 138 -7.56 0.64 10.29
N GLU A 139 -8.86 0.39 10.42
CA GLU A 139 -9.69 0.93 11.51
C GLU A 139 -9.16 0.50 12.90
N SER A 140 -8.74 -0.75 13.06
CA SER A 140 -8.15 -1.25 14.32
C SER A 140 -6.81 -0.59 14.68
N ARG A 141 -6.18 0.10 13.73
CA ARG A 141 -4.96 0.90 13.92
C ARG A 141 -5.24 2.39 14.17
N GLY A 142 -6.50 2.79 14.24
CA GLY A 142 -6.90 4.18 14.46
C GLY A 142 -7.07 5.02 13.20
N TYR A 143 -7.05 4.40 12.01
CA TYR A 143 -7.39 5.11 10.78
C TYR A 143 -8.89 5.34 10.71
N HIS A 144 -9.28 6.53 10.23
CA HIS A 144 -10.66 6.91 10.05
C HIS A 144 -11.05 6.83 8.58
N ARG A 145 -12.15 6.15 8.29
CA ARG A 145 -12.72 6.13 6.96
C ARG A 145 -13.29 7.50 6.60
N LEU A 146 -12.99 7.96 5.40
CA LEU A 146 -13.45 9.23 4.84
C LEU A 146 -14.27 8.98 3.57
N ASP A 147 -14.20 9.91 2.61
CA ASP A 147 -14.93 9.84 1.35
C ASP A 147 -14.43 8.67 0.47
N GLY A 148 -15.31 8.17 -0.38
CA GLY A 148 -14.94 7.20 -1.41
C GLY A 148 -14.29 7.89 -2.60
N ILE A 149 -13.26 7.25 -3.17
CA ILE A 149 -12.60 7.66 -4.41
C ILE A 149 -12.72 6.55 -5.44
N TYR A 150 -12.53 6.89 -6.72
CA TYR A 150 -12.70 5.93 -7.81
C TYR A 150 -11.45 5.82 -8.67
N PHE A 151 -11.05 4.59 -8.93
CA PHE A 151 -10.04 4.22 -9.92
C PHE A 151 -10.70 3.42 -11.04
N PRO A 152 -11.20 4.07 -12.12
CA PRO A 152 -12.02 3.41 -13.15
C PRO A 152 -11.35 2.22 -13.85
N LYS A 153 -10.01 2.23 -13.91
CA LYS A 153 -9.23 1.11 -14.47
C LYS A 153 -9.12 -0.10 -13.53
N GLN A 154 -9.47 0.04 -12.26
CA GLN A 154 -9.38 -1.02 -11.26
C GLN A 154 -10.75 -1.59 -10.93
N SER A 155 -11.73 -0.75 -10.65
CA SER A 155 -13.07 -1.18 -10.24
C SER A 155 -14.13 -0.11 -10.46
N GLU A 156 -15.40 -0.54 -10.63
CA GLU A 156 -16.58 0.33 -10.57
C GLU A 156 -16.96 0.72 -9.14
N PHE A 157 -16.44 0.00 -8.13
CA PHE A 157 -16.67 0.30 -6.72
C PHE A 157 -15.61 1.25 -6.17
N PRO A 158 -15.97 2.08 -5.16
CA PRO A 158 -15.02 3.03 -4.57
C PRO A 158 -13.93 2.34 -3.72
N PHE A 159 -12.88 3.10 -3.51
CA PHE A 159 -11.80 2.83 -2.57
C PHE A 159 -11.88 3.78 -1.38
#